data_17a12f7053a21df2c7542113e1465e95
#
_entry.id   17a12f7053a21df2c7542113e1465e95
#
_cell.length_a   1.000
_cell.length_b   1.000
_cell.length_c   1.000
_cell.angle_alpha   90.00
_cell.angle_beta   90.00
_cell.angle_gamma   90.00
#
_symmetry.space_group_name_H-M   'P 1'
#
loop_
_entity.id
_entity.type
_entity.pdbx_description
1 polymer ?
#
loop_
_entity_poly.entity_id
_entity_poly.type
_entity_poly.pdbx_seq_one_letter_code
_entity_poly.pdbx_strand_id
1 'polypeptide(L)'
;MRSHCTEKNLAIVILGCIICCAGALAVPTTDLLVSEYGADGTPSMNKSVTIQWMEANLPVQGDGTTHYYHQGPVFVESKEGQWDRNETTNFKDMGAVKGTAVRDLCDLVGGMNAGDDVMVKAVDGYHVEIPYENIYYPDPRQGNITVCWFNGEESSVGERQGIGYPPSYHVGMRLLFLADTSTNSEGKHVFGN
;
A
#
# COMPACT_ATOMS: atom_id res chain seq x y z
N MET A 1 12.49 -37.84 -6.07
CA MET A 1 11.63 -37.02 -6.94
C MET A 1 11.26 -35.79 -6.15
N ARG A 2 11.91 -34.64 -6.41
CA ARG A 2 11.55 -33.38 -5.82
C ARG A 2 10.48 -32.75 -6.74
N SER A 3 9.28 -32.58 -6.25
CA SER A 3 8.24 -31.79 -6.93
C SER A 3 8.66 -30.33 -6.90
N HIS A 4 8.89 -29.74 -8.05
CA HIS A 4 8.97 -28.30 -8.16
C HIS A 4 7.57 -27.74 -7.89
N CYS A 5 7.41 -27.09 -6.76
CA CYS A 5 6.30 -26.19 -6.51
C CYS A 5 6.49 -25.01 -7.47
N THR A 6 5.57 -24.83 -8.39
CA THR A 6 5.56 -23.69 -9.32
C THR A 6 5.10 -22.49 -8.55
N GLU A 7 6.03 -21.60 -8.19
CA GLU A 7 5.71 -20.30 -7.62
C GLU A 7 4.97 -19.46 -8.67
N LYS A 8 3.80 -18.94 -8.31
CA LYS A 8 3.04 -18.01 -9.13
C LYS A 8 3.30 -16.61 -8.56
N ASN A 9 3.81 -15.71 -9.37
CA ASN A 9 4.04 -14.34 -8.97
C ASN A 9 2.87 -13.47 -9.45
N LEU A 10 2.16 -12.84 -8.54
CA LEU A 10 1.13 -11.84 -8.84
C LEU A 10 1.78 -10.46 -8.89
N ALA A 11 1.72 -9.78 -10.04
CA ALA A 11 2.26 -8.44 -10.20
C ALA A 11 1.13 -7.41 -10.35
N ILE A 12 1.13 -6.39 -9.50
CA ILE A 12 0.30 -5.19 -9.65
C ILE A 12 1.14 -4.16 -10.42
N VAL A 13 0.74 -3.84 -11.64
CA VAL A 13 1.41 -2.82 -12.47
C VAL A 13 0.55 -1.57 -12.51
N ILE A 14 1.06 -0.48 -11.94
CA ILE A 14 0.47 0.85 -12.08
C ILE A 14 1.00 1.45 -13.37
N LEU A 15 0.17 1.51 -14.41
CA LEU A 15 0.54 2.07 -15.71
C LEU A 15 -0.09 3.44 -15.90
N GLY A 16 0.75 4.48 -15.85
CA GLY A 16 0.38 5.82 -16.32
C GLY A 16 0.59 5.95 -17.83
N CYS A 17 -0.40 6.47 -18.54
CA CYS A 17 -0.33 6.70 -19.99
C CYS A 17 0.63 7.87 -20.30
N ILE A 18 1.66 7.63 -21.11
CA ILE A 18 2.63 8.65 -21.56
C ILE A 18 2.09 9.30 -22.82
N ILE A 19 1.85 10.61 -22.78
CA ILE A 19 1.76 11.48 -23.98
C ILE A 19 2.87 12.50 -23.93
N CYS A 20 3.53 12.67 -25.07
CA CYS A 20 4.82 13.26 -25.31
C CYS A 20 4.89 14.81 -25.20
N CYS A 21 6.00 15.30 -24.65
CA CYS A 21 6.70 16.57 -24.88
C CYS A 21 6.02 17.92 -24.61
N ALA A 22 6.27 18.45 -23.43
CA ALA A 22 6.82 19.78 -23.08
C ALA A 22 6.61 20.01 -21.58
N GLY A 23 7.67 19.93 -20.78
CA GLY A 23 7.62 20.12 -19.34
C GLY A 23 6.75 19.01 -18.68
N ALA A 24 7.32 17.85 -18.39
CA ALA A 24 6.58 16.73 -17.83
C ALA A 24 6.12 17.09 -16.41
N LEU A 25 4.93 17.66 -16.29
CA LEU A 25 4.16 17.58 -15.05
C LEU A 25 3.85 16.09 -14.86
N ALA A 26 4.26 15.52 -13.75
CA ALA A 26 3.92 14.15 -13.44
C ALA A 26 2.39 13.99 -13.50
N VAL A 27 1.92 13.12 -14.38
CA VAL A 27 0.48 12.81 -14.45
C VAL A 27 0.12 12.07 -13.17
N PRO A 28 -0.91 12.53 -12.42
CA PRO A 28 -1.32 11.86 -11.20
C PRO A 28 -1.69 10.40 -11.46
N THR A 29 -1.21 9.49 -10.61
CA THR A 29 -1.65 8.09 -10.66
C THR A 29 -3.05 7.99 -10.07
N THR A 30 -4.06 7.84 -10.93
CA THR A 30 -5.48 7.73 -10.58
C THR A 30 -6.09 6.38 -10.94
N ASP A 31 -5.33 5.55 -11.64
CA ASP A 31 -5.73 4.23 -12.13
C ASP A 31 -4.71 3.18 -11.73
N LEU A 32 -5.20 1.97 -11.44
CA LEU A 32 -4.38 0.79 -11.19
C LEU A 32 -4.65 -0.26 -12.27
N LEU A 33 -3.59 -0.93 -12.71
CA LEU A 33 -3.69 -2.19 -13.43
C LEU A 33 -3.32 -3.31 -12.44
N VAL A 34 -4.25 -4.20 -12.18
CA VAL A 34 -4.05 -5.43 -11.39
C VAL A 34 -3.92 -6.58 -12.36
N SER A 35 -2.89 -7.40 -12.23
CA SER A 35 -2.64 -8.52 -13.13
C SER A 35 -2.19 -9.76 -12.37
N GLU A 36 -2.75 -10.90 -12.71
CA GLU A 36 -2.25 -12.22 -12.31
C GLU A 36 -1.32 -12.73 -13.41
N TYR A 37 -0.22 -13.37 -13.03
CA TYR A 37 0.74 -13.98 -13.95
C TYR A 37 0.82 -15.48 -13.71
N GLY A 38 0.80 -16.24 -14.79
CA GLY A 38 1.11 -17.67 -14.75
C GLY A 38 2.59 -17.94 -14.45
N ALA A 39 2.91 -19.20 -14.15
CA ALA A 39 4.28 -19.64 -13.88
C ALA A 39 5.26 -19.43 -15.07
N ASP A 40 4.74 -19.23 -16.26
CA ASP A 40 5.50 -18.91 -17.49
C ASP A 40 5.74 -17.39 -17.67
N GLY A 41 5.28 -16.56 -16.71
CA GLY A 41 5.40 -15.10 -16.75
C GLY A 41 4.41 -14.42 -17.70
N THR A 42 3.42 -15.15 -18.22
CA THR A 42 2.35 -14.55 -19.04
C THR A 42 1.19 -14.09 -18.15
N PRO A 43 0.57 -12.93 -18.44
CA PRO A 43 -0.62 -12.49 -17.71
C PRO A 43 -1.78 -13.44 -18.01
N SER A 44 -2.38 -14.01 -16.95
CA SER A 44 -3.55 -14.89 -17.04
C SER A 44 -4.85 -14.11 -16.90
N MET A 45 -4.86 -13.10 -16.05
CA MET A 45 -5.99 -12.20 -15.81
C MET A 45 -5.49 -10.78 -15.55
N ASN A 46 -6.25 -9.78 -15.99
CA ASN A 46 -5.96 -8.39 -15.65
C ASN A 46 -7.24 -7.58 -15.48
N LYS A 47 -7.16 -6.51 -14.68
CA LYS A 47 -8.26 -5.57 -14.46
C LYS A 47 -7.70 -4.19 -14.19
N SER A 48 -8.17 -3.19 -14.97
CA SER A 48 -7.92 -1.78 -14.66
C SER A 48 -9.04 -1.23 -13.79
N VAL A 49 -8.69 -0.50 -12.75
CA VAL A 49 -9.61 0.14 -11.82
C VAL A 49 -9.21 1.58 -11.58
N THR A 50 -10.19 2.48 -11.52
CA THR A 50 -10.01 3.88 -11.13
C THR A 50 -10.25 4.06 -9.64
N ILE A 51 -9.83 5.20 -9.08
CA ILE A 51 -10.16 5.56 -7.69
C ILE A 51 -11.67 5.49 -7.46
N GLN A 52 -12.47 6.11 -8.34
CA GLN A 52 -13.92 6.14 -8.19
C GLN A 52 -14.54 4.73 -8.24
N TRP A 53 -13.99 3.87 -9.11
CA TRP A 53 -14.46 2.50 -9.17
C TRP A 53 -14.12 1.73 -7.89
N MET A 54 -12.90 1.87 -7.35
CA MET A 54 -12.49 1.23 -6.11
C MET A 54 -13.35 1.68 -4.93
N GLU A 55 -13.56 2.99 -4.78
CA GLU A 55 -14.37 3.57 -3.71
C GLU A 55 -15.83 3.09 -3.75
N ALA A 56 -16.38 2.87 -4.95
CA ALA A 56 -17.77 2.43 -5.14
C ALA A 56 -17.97 0.91 -5.02
N ASN A 57 -16.96 0.09 -5.26
CA ASN A 57 -17.13 -1.35 -5.46
C ASN A 57 -16.31 -2.23 -4.50
N LEU A 58 -15.34 -1.67 -3.76
CA LEU A 58 -14.48 -2.42 -2.85
C LEU A 58 -14.61 -1.87 -1.41
N PRO A 59 -14.28 -2.68 -0.40
CA PRO A 59 -14.21 -2.21 0.97
C PRO A 59 -13.23 -1.05 1.12
N VAL A 60 -13.69 0.06 1.72
CA VAL A 60 -12.85 1.21 2.01
C VAL A 60 -12.12 0.99 3.32
N GLN A 61 -10.81 1.10 3.30
CA GLN A 61 -9.94 1.11 4.48
C GLN A 61 -9.69 2.54 4.92
N GLY A 62 -9.70 2.77 6.25
CA GLY A 62 -9.62 4.12 6.80
C GLY A 62 -10.93 4.90 6.67
N ASP A 63 -11.05 6.01 7.40
CA ASP A 63 -12.29 6.80 7.49
C ASP A 63 -12.13 8.26 7.03
N GLY A 64 -10.90 8.69 6.74
CA GLY A 64 -10.57 10.07 6.36
C GLY A 64 -10.50 11.04 7.53
N THR A 65 -10.53 10.56 8.78
CA THR A 65 -10.43 11.35 10.02
C THR A 65 -9.41 10.77 10.99
N THR A 66 -9.23 9.44 10.98
CA THR A 66 -8.23 8.75 11.79
C THR A 66 -6.87 8.82 11.12
N HIS A 67 -5.87 9.36 11.85
CA HIS A 67 -4.50 9.46 11.39
C HIS A 67 -3.74 8.14 11.55
N TYR A 68 -2.92 7.82 10.55
CA TYR A 68 -2.00 6.70 10.55
C TYR A 68 -0.56 7.22 10.58
N TYR A 69 0.30 6.51 11.30
CA TYR A 69 1.68 6.94 11.53
C TYR A 69 2.65 5.84 11.14
N HIS A 70 3.83 6.23 10.66
CA HIS A 70 4.97 5.34 10.55
C HIS A 70 6.01 5.73 11.58
N GLN A 71 6.47 4.76 12.35
CA GLN A 71 7.61 4.95 13.24
C GLN A 71 8.88 5.13 12.40
N GLY A 72 9.67 6.13 12.74
CA GLY A 72 10.98 6.33 12.15
C GLY A 72 11.95 5.22 12.58
N PRO A 73 13.12 5.12 11.92
CA PRO A 73 14.09 4.09 12.23
C PRO A 73 14.58 4.20 13.67
N VAL A 74 14.66 3.05 14.35
CA VAL A 74 15.26 2.90 15.66
C VAL A 74 16.59 2.16 15.48
N PHE A 75 17.69 2.81 15.82
CA PHE A 75 19.05 2.29 15.60
C PHE A 75 19.49 1.47 16.81
N VAL A 76 19.04 0.22 16.87
CA VAL A 76 19.44 -0.77 17.88
C VAL A 76 19.99 -2.03 17.21
N GLU A 77 20.83 -2.79 17.94
CA GLU A 77 21.51 -3.96 17.38
C GLU A 77 20.55 -5.14 17.06
N SER A 78 19.48 -5.30 17.84
CA SER A 78 18.53 -6.39 17.63
C SER A 78 17.34 -5.96 16.76
N LYS A 79 16.85 -6.86 15.90
CA LYS A 79 15.65 -6.61 15.09
C LYS A 79 14.40 -6.42 15.96
N GLU A 80 14.29 -7.15 17.07
CA GLU A 80 13.18 -7.03 18.01
C GLU A 80 13.13 -5.64 18.68
N GLY A 81 14.30 -5.01 18.88
CA GLY A 81 14.40 -3.68 19.45
C GLY A 81 14.14 -2.53 18.47
N GLN A 82 13.94 -2.81 17.18
CA GLN A 82 13.64 -1.78 16.16
C GLN A 82 12.20 -1.25 16.24
N TRP A 83 11.33 -1.95 16.95
CA TRP A 83 9.99 -1.49 17.29
C TRP A 83 9.93 -1.06 18.75
N ASP A 84 9.49 0.17 18.98
CA ASP A 84 9.18 0.65 20.33
C ASP A 84 7.72 1.06 20.43
N ARG A 85 6.92 0.26 21.16
CA ARG A 85 5.50 0.54 21.40
C ARG A 85 5.25 1.81 22.23
N ASN A 86 6.26 2.29 22.95
CA ASN A 86 6.18 3.48 23.80
C ASN A 86 6.78 4.72 23.11
N GLU A 87 7.18 4.60 21.86
CA GLU A 87 7.65 5.74 21.08
C GLU A 87 6.55 6.78 20.93
N THR A 88 6.85 8.03 21.20
CA THR A 88 5.89 9.13 21.21
C THR A 88 6.26 10.29 20.30
N THR A 89 7.50 10.34 19.82
CA THR A 89 8.05 11.48 19.09
C THR A 89 8.61 11.15 17.71
N ASN A 90 9.11 9.92 17.51
CA ASN A 90 9.72 9.49 16.26
C ASN A 90 8.68 8.94 15.27
N PHE A 91 7.64 9.74 14.99
CA PHE A 91 6.58 9.38 14.06
C PHE A 91 6.58 10.29 12.84
N LYS A 92 6.29 9.68 11.69
CA LYS A 92 5.85 10.39 10.50
C LYS A 92 4.35 10.21 10.38
N ASP A 93 3.60 11.30 10.44
CA ASP A 93 2.16 11.31 10.21
C ASP A 93 1.89 11.11 8.70
N MET A 94 1.15 10.09 8.37
CA MET A 94 0.82 9.73 6.99
C MET A 94 -0.54 10.29 6.57
N GLY A 95 -1.22 11.04 7.44
CA GLY A 95 -2.51 11.67 7.23
C GLY A 95 -3.70 10.80 7.63
N ALA A 96 -4.89 11.37 7.49
CA ALA A 96 -6.17 10.71 7.74
C ALA A 96 -6.71 10.11 6.43
N VAL A 97 -6.24 8.94 6.10
CA VAL A 97 -6.39 8.38 4.75
C VAL A 97 -7.63 7.52 4.57
N LYS A 98 -8.04 7.38 3.28
CA LYS A 98 -8.88 6.29 2.78
C LYS A 98 -8.18 5.58 1.63
N GLY A 99 -8.47 4.30 1.50
CA GLY A 99 -7.88 3.50 0.43
C GLY A 99 -8.56 2.15 0.25
N THR A 100 -7.95 1.32 -0.58
CA THR A 100 -8.37 -0.05 -0.86
C THR A 100 -7.26 -1.01 -0.45
N ALA A 101 -7.58 -2.06 0.31
CA ALA A 101 -6.59 -3.05 0.70
C ALA A 101 -6.02 -3.78 -0.53
N VAL A 102 -4.73 -4.04 -0.52
CA VAL A 102 -4.06 -4.78 -1.60
C VAL A 102 -4.67 -6.17 -1.76
N ARG A 103 -5.08 -6.82 -0.67
CA ARG A 103 -5.82 -8.08 -0.71
C ARG A 103 -7.05 -8.00 -1.61
N ASP A 104 -7.89 -6.98 -1.42
CA ASP A 104 -9.15 -6.84 -2.19
C ASP A 104 -8.86 -6.56 -3.67
N LEU A 105 -7.72 -5.92 -3.98
CA LEU A 105 -7.26 -5.76 -5.36
C LEU A 105 -6.78 -7.08 -5.97
N CYS A 106 -6.00 -7.87 -5.21
CA CYS A 106 -5.58 -9.21 -5.65
C CYS A 106 -6.77 -10.12 -5.96
N ASP A 107 -7.80 -10.07 -5.10
CA ASP A 107 -9.02 -10.89 -5.26
C ASP A 107 -9.81 -10.57 -6.53
N LEU A 108 -9.61 -9.39 -7.14
CA LEU A 108 -10.22 -9.03 -8.44
C LEU A 108 -9.72 -9.88 -9.61
N VAL A 109 -8.56 -10.50 -9.46
CA VAL A 109 -7.90 -11.30 -10.50
C VAL A 109 -7.62 -12.73 -10.04
N GLY A 110 -8.40 -13.23 -9.07
CA GLY A 110 -8.32 -14.62 -8.60
C GLY A 110 -7.63 -14.81 -7.26
N GLY A 111 -7.09 -13.75 -6.66
CA GLY A 111 -6.40 -13.78 -5.37
C GLY A 111 -4.99 -14.38 -5.44
N MET A 112 -4.38 -14.55 -4.26
CA MET A 112 -3.07 -15.15 -4.10
C MET A 112 -3.19 -16.50 -3.40
N ASN A 113 -2.21 -17.39 -3.60
CA ASN A 113 -2.06 -18.62 -2.83
C ASN A 113 -0.89 -18.50 -1.86
N ALA A 114 -0.84 -19.34 -0.85
CA ALA A 114 0.31 -19.42 0.04
C ALA A 114 1.61 -19.67 -0.75
N GLY A 115 2.61 -18.84 -0.53
CA GLY A 115 3.88 -18.86 -1.26
C GLY A 115 3.92 -17.96 -2.50
N ASP A 116 2.83 -17.26 -2.84
CA ASP A 116 2.86 -16.22 -3.87
C ASP A 116 3.33 -14.89 -3.28
N ASP A 117 3.93 -14.03 -4.10
CA ASP A 117 4.26 -12.66 -3.80
C ASP A 117 3.45 -11.71 -4.69
N VAL A 118 3.04 -10.55 -4.15
CA VAL A 118 2.52 -9.45 -4.96
C VAL A 118 3.60 -8.42 -5.21
N MET A 119 3.81 -8.06 -6.47
CA MET A 119 4.67 -6.95 -6.85
C MET A 119 3.83 -5.68 -6.99
N VAL A 120 4.08 -4.68 -6.15
CA VAL A 120 3.52 -3.33 -6.31
C VAL A 120 4.56 -2.47 -7.01
N LYS A 121 4.21 -1.98 -8.20
CA LYS A 121 5.12 -1.22 -9.06
C LYS A 121 4.57 0.17 -9.36
N ALA A 122 5.40 1.19 -9.13
CA ALA A 122 5.12 2.58 -9.48
C ALA A 122 5.49 2.89 -10.94
N VAL A 123 4.97 3.99 -11.46
CA VAL A 123 5.19 4.42 -12.85
C VAL A 123 6.66 4.75 -13.16
N ASP A 124 7.43 5.15 -12.16
CA ASP A 124 8.88 5.43 -12.29
C ASP A 124 9.75 4.17 -12.29
N GLY A 125 9.11 3.00 -12.13
CA GLY A 125 9.78 1.70 -12.09
C GLY A 125 10.16 1.21 -10.70
N TYR A 126 10.01 2.03 -9.65
CA TYR A 126 10.17 1.55 -8.28
C TYR A 126 9.16 0.44 -8.00
N HIS A 127 9.59 -0.63 -7.34
CA HIS A 127 8.71 -1.74 -6.98
C HIS A 127 9.11 -2.35 -5.65
N VAL A 128 8.14 -3.00 -5.02
CA VAL A 128 8.30 -3.83 -3.83
C VAL A 128 7.57 -5.14 -4.05
N GLU A 129 8.13 -6.23 -3.55
CA GLU A 129 7.50 -7.55 -3.50
C GLU A 129 7.03 -7.80 -2.07
N ILE A 130 5.82 -8.27 -1.91
CA ILE A 130 5.16 -8.44 -0.62
C ILE A 130 4.59 -9.85 -0.56
N PRO A 131 5.01 -10.67 0.42
CA PRO A 131 4.55 -12.04 0.57
C PRO A 131 3.05 -12.15 0.88
N TYR A 132 2.45 -13.27 0.47
CA TYR A 132 1.08 -13.65 0.73
C TYR A 132 0.64 -13.42 2.17
N GLU A 133 1.47 -13.83 3.14
CA GLU A 133 1.17 -13.73 4.57
C GLU A 133 0.97 -12.28 5.01
N ASN A 134 1.77 -11.36 4.48
CA ASN A 134 1.66 -9.92 4.78
C ASN A 134 0.40 -9.28 4.18
N ILE A 135 -0.17 -9.89 3.15
CA ILE A 135 -1.39 -9.40 2.47
C ILE A 135 -2.64 -9.99 3.11
N TYR A 136 -2.68 -11.31 3.36
CA TYR A 136 -3.88 -12.02 3.80
C TYR A 136 -3.95 -12.23 5.31
N TYR A 137 -2.81 -12.23 5.99
CA TYR A 137 -2.68 -12.45 7.45
C TYR A 137 -1.73 -11.44 8.10
N PRO A 138 -1.95 -10.13 7.88
CA PRO A 138 -1.04 -9.12 8.41
C PRO A 138 -0.98 -9.16 9.94
N ASP A 139 0.24 -8.99 10.47
CA ASP A 139 0.42 -8.73 11.90
C ASP A 139 -0.30 -7.41 12.28
N PRO A 140 -0.95 -7.31 13.46
CA PRO A 140 -1.61 -6.07 13.90
C PRO A 140 -0.70 -4.82 13.87
N ARG A 141 0.62 -4.99 14.08
CA ARG A 141 1.62 -3.92 13.99
C ARG A 141 1.84 -3.43 12.57
N GLN A 142 1.63 -4.29 11.58
CA GLN A 142 1.65 -3.93 10.17
C GLN A 142 0.30 -3.35 9.74
N GLY A 143 -0.78 -4.05 10.08
CA GLY A 143 -2.13 -3.80 9.60
C GLY A 143 -2.31 -4.06 8.11
N ASN A 144 -3.45 -3.69 7.57
CA ASN A 144 -3.75 -3.86 6.16
C ASN A 144 -2.83 -2.98 5.29
N ILE A 145 -2.17 -3.60 4.32
CA ILE A 145 -1.44 -2.87 3.28
C ILE A 145 -2.48 -2.31 2.32
N THR A 146 -2.49 -0.99 2.18
CA THR A 146 -3.59 -0.25 1.56
C THR A 146 -3.05 0.72 0.50
N VAL A 147 -3.64 0.69 -0.68
CA VAL A 147 -3.45 1.71 -1.71
C VAL A 147 -4.36 2.89 -1.37
N CYS A 148 -3.78 3.91 -0.75
CA CYS A 148 -4.49 5.10 -0.30
C CYS A 148 -4.66 6.10 -1.45
N TRP A 149 -5.90 6.53 -1.65
CA TRP A 149 -6.32 7.42 -2.74
C TRP A 149 -7.07 8.67 -2.24
N PHE A 150 -7.18 8.87 -0.92
CA PHE A 150 -7.80 10.06 -0.32
C PHE A 150 -7.13 10.37 1.02
N ASN A 151 -7.02 11.66 1.34
CA ASN A 151 -6.63 12.15 2.65
C ASN A 151 -7.64 13.20 3.11
N GLY A 152 -8.24 13.01 4.28
CA GLY A 152 -9.25 13.91 4.82
C GLY A 152 -8.68 15.04 5.65
N GLU A 153 -7.52 14.82 6.28
CA GLU A 153 -6.88 15.81 7.15
C GLU A 153 -5.37 15.87 6.88
N GLU A 154 -4.80 17.07 7.00
CA GLU A 154 -3.38 17.31 6.79
C GLU A 154 -2.54 16.69 7.90
N SER A 155 -1.37 16.21 7.54
CA SER A 155 -0.41 15.66 8.49
C SER A 155 -0.05 16.65 9.57
N SER A 156 -0.09 16.21 10.82
CA SER A 156 0.23 17.02 12.00
C SER A 156 1.73 17.12 12.25
N VAL A 157 2.49 16.11 11.80
CA VAL A 157 3.95 15.98 11.98
C VAL A 157 4.59 15.42 10.72
N GLY A 158 5.64 16.07 10.25
CA GLY A 158 6.41 15.66 9.08
C GLY A 158 6.00 16.39 7.81
N GLU A 159 6.11 15.72 6.68
CA GLU A 159 5.78 16.27 5.37
C GLU A 159 4.27 16.40 5.19
N ARG A 160 3.84 17.56 4.69
CA ARG A 160 2.44 17.79 4.36
C ARG A 160 2.00 16.89 3.22
N GLN A 161 0.88 16.21 3.41
CA GLN A 161 0.37 15.21 2.47
C GLN A 161 -0.59 15.79 1.43
N GLY A 162 -1.20 16.95 1.72
CA GLY A 162 -2.32 17.49 0.97
C GLY A 162 -3.65 16.83 1.37
N ILE A 163 -4.76 17.46 1.01
CA ILE A 163 -6.12 17.01 1.36
C ILE A 163 -6.92 16.72 0.10
N GLY A 164 -7.78 15.71 0.14
CA GLY A 164 -8.65 15.29 -0.96
C GLY A 164 -8.12 14.10 -1.72
N TYR A 165 -8.43 14.04 -3.01
CA TYR A 165 -7.93 13.03 -3.95
C TYR A 165 -6.69 13.53 -4.68
N PRO A 166 -5.88 12.65 -5.32
CA PRO A 166 -4.84 13.08 -6.23
C PRO A 166 -5.41 14.01 -7.34
N PRO A 167 -4.69 15.08 -7.71
CA PRO A 167 -3.35 15.45 -7.29
C PRO A 167 -3.25 16.32 -6.03
N SER A 168 -4.35 16.63 -5.35
CA SER A 168 -4.33 17.44 -4.13
C SER A 168 -3.74 16.67 -2.94
N TYR A 169 -4.02 15.35 -2.86
CA TYR A 169 -3.32 14.41 -1.99
C TYR A 169 -2.20 13.75 -2.79
N HIS A 170 -0.98 14.24 -2.64
CA HIS A 170 0.16 13.80 -3.44
C HIS A 170 -0.07 13.84 -4.97
N VAL A 171 0.97 13.49 -5.72
CA VAL A 171 0.90 13.34 -7.18
C VAL A 171 0.24 12.02 -7.63
N GLY A 172 -0.22 11.19 -6.70
CA GLY A 172 -0.85 9.91 -7.00
C GLY A 172 -1.17 9.10 -5.75
N MET A 173 -1.72 7.92 -5.95
CA MET A 173 -2.00 6.98 -4.86
C MET A 173 -0.71 6.55 -4.15
N ARG A 174 -0.83 6.22 -2.86
CA ARG A 174 0.29 5.79 -2.02
C ARG A 174 0.00 4.45 -1.37
N LEU A 175 1.05 3.66 -1.21
CA LEU A 175 0.99 2.43 -0.42
C LEU A 175 1.28 2.76 1.03
N LEU A 176 0.34 2.47 1.93
CA LEU A 176 0.47 2.68 3.36
C LEU A 176 0.09 1.43 4.15
N PHE A 177 0.55 1.36 5.39
CA PHE A 177 0.27 0.29 6.34
C PHE A 177 -0.66 0.83 7.41
N LEU A 178 -1.87 0.26 7.50
CA LEU A 178 -2.91 0.73 8.42
C LEU A 178 -2.89 -0.12 9.70
N ALA A 179 -1.85 0.09 10.51
CA ALA A 179 -1.60 -0.66 11.74
C ALA A 179 -2.74 -0.53 12.77
N ASP A 180 -2.92 -1.57 13.59
CA ASP A 180 -3.89 -1.56 14.69
C ASP A 180 -3.38 -0.70 15.85
N THR A 181 -4.30 -0.04 16.55
CA THR A 181 -4.02 0.74 17.77
C THR A 181 -3.52 -0.09 18.94
N SER A 182 -3.82 -1.39 18.95
CA SER A 182 -3.45 -2.29 20.05
C SER A 182 -1.93 -2.44 20.25
N THR A 183 -1.15 -2.06 19.25
CA THR A 183 0.31 -2.22 19.24
C THR A 183 1.07 -1.02 19.78
N ASN A 184 0.43 0.14 19.89
CA ASN A 184 1.02 1.36 20.42
C ASN A 184 0.45 1.67 21.81
N SER A 185 1.30 2.09 22.78
CA SER A 185 0.88 2.35 24.17
C SER A 185 -0.05 3.56 24.32
N GLU A 186 -0.07 4.48 23.36
CA GLU A 186 -0.95 5.65 23.32
C GLU A 186 -2.24 5.40 22.52
N GLY A 187 -2.44 4.18 22.00
CA GLY A 187 -3.59 3.85 21.17
C GLY A 187 -3.60 4.54 19.80
N LYS A 188 -2.42 4.88 19.27
CA LYS A 188 -2.25 5.42 17.92
C LYS A 188 -2.06 4.29 16.90
N HIS A 189 -2.49 4.52 15.67
CA HIS A 189 -2.27 3.63 14.53
C HIS A 189 -0.83 3.79 14.01
N VAL A 190 0.12 3.10 14.61
CA VAL A 190 1.55 3.24 14.30
C VAL A 190 2.08 1.96 13.66
N PHE A 191 2.46 2.06 12.39
CA PHE A 191 3.26 1.03 11.72
C PHE A 191 4.73 1.16 12.15
N GLY A 192 5.30 0.03 12.54
CA GLY A 192 6.72 -0.09 12.86
C GLY A 192 7.31 -1.33 12.20
N ASN A 193 8.48 -1.14 11.64
CA ASN A 193 9.20 -2.20 10.93
C ASN A 193 9.84 -3.21 11.90
#